data_347f012f03bcc70d55b2de98d9af26da
#
_entry.id   347f012f03bcc70d55b2de98d9af26da
#
_cell.length_a   1.000
_cell.length_b   1.000
_cell.length_c   1.000
_cell.angle_alpha   90.00
_cell.angle_beta   90.00
_cell.angle_gamma   90.00
#
_symmetry.space_group_name_H-M   'P 1'
#
loop_
_entity.id
_entity.type
_entity.pdbx_description
1 polymer ?
#
loop_
_entity_poly.entity_id
_entity_poly.type
_entity_poly.pdbx_seq_one_letter_code
_entity_poly.pdbx_strand_id
1 'polypeptide(L)'
;MVSKLAGTLTKERIDVNALREQFFNPQGTPVPVKFGTSGHRGSLGTGFCALHARAIAQAVARIHQEQHIAGPILVGGDTRLMSRDTANLCAEVLAGNGLTVILPDMPLPTPVFSFEIINGRASASLNGTASHNPPQDMGLKYNPSNGGPADAAVTGKIETYANYYMAHTDEIKSLDLAQARQKGLVRQADLITPYITALAKFIDFKKIAASPLKFAIHPLGGSSLAFYEAIKEKYHLDNVEIVSKVQDPTFYFIPIDHDGKIRMDPSSKYPMSPLIKLVEDGTYDFAGASDPDADRFGCATKKGGLIPPNHALCVMADYLYRHQKVREAYSIGRTLGTTSLLDRIAADHGLKLDEVNVGFKYFVEGIVKRKYVLAGEESAGMSVSGWTPEKDGILAVCLLMEITAAEGDIAALYDGLTAKYGTPYYTRVDIPTDEATKKRVKGLKASDFDTLQQVAGERVTRVRDTDGIKIYLQSSWLLVRPSGTENILKIYAETFISQKHLDELIKQAQRLLA
;
A
#
# COMPACT_ATOMS: atom_id res chain seq x y z
N MET A 1 -8.96 22.07 -1.22
CA MET A 1 -8.11 23.11 -1.85
C MET A 1 -6.67 22.61 -1.77
N VAL A 2 -5.87 22.83 -2.83
CA VAL A 2 -4.45 22.48 -2.83
C VAL A 2 -3.69 23.52 -2.00
N SER A 3 -2.77 23.06 -1.15
CA SER A 3 -1.91 23.94 -0.33
C SER A 3 -1.02 24.83 -1.21
N LYS A 4 -0.80 26.07 -0.78
CA LYS A 4 0.16 26.99 -1.43
C LYS A 4 1.61 26.50 -1.33
N LEU A 5 1.91 25.58 -0.39
CA LEU A 5 3.22 25.00 -0.18
C LEU A 5 3.45 23.71 -1.01
N ALA A 6 2.43 23.20 -1.68
CA ALA A 6 2.52 21.96 -2.45
C ALA A 6 3.63 22.04 -3.51
N GLY A 7 4.48 21.01 -3.56
CA GLY A 7 5.63 20.94 -4.46
C GLY A 7 6.90 21.65 -3.96
N THR A 8 6.87 22.35 -2.82
CA THR A 8 8.05 22.96 -2.21
C THR A 8 8.66 22.07 -1.14
N LEU A 9 9.95 22.24 -0.85
CA LEU A 9 10.56 21.59 0.31
C LEU A 9 10.25 22.39 1.58
N THR A 10 10.05 21.66 2.70
CA THR A 10 9.84 22.32 3.99
C THR A 10 11.09 23.05 4.47
N LYS A 11 10.90 24.21 5.07
CA LYS A 11 11.95 24.95 5.81
C LYS A 11 11.92 24.62 7.31
N GLU A 12 10.80 24.13 7.80
CA GLU A 12 10.61 23.75 9.21
C GLU A 12 11.22 22.37 9.45
N ARG A 13 11.99 22.27 10.53
CA ARG A 13 12.56 21.00 10.98
C ARG A 13 11.67 20.39 12.06
N ILE A 14 11.42 19.11 11.92
CA ILE A 14 10.72 18.33 12.94
C ILE A 14 11.65 18.16 14.14
N ASP A 15 11.13 18.47 15.33
CA ASP A 15 11.84 18.18 16.59
C ASP A 15 11.74 16.68 16.89
N VAL A 16 12.78 15.94 16.49
CA VAL A 16 12.90 14.49 16.67
C VAL A 16 12.90 14.12 18.15
N ASN A 17 13.53 14.93 19.01
CA ASN A 17 13.61 14.65 20.44
C ASN A 17 12.26 14.81 21.11
N ALA A 18 11.51 15.88 20.77
CA ALA A 18 10.16 16.07 21.28
C ALA A 18 9.20 14.94 20.85
N LEU A 19 9.28 14.48 19.59
CA LEU A 19 8.48 13.35 19.11
C LEU A 19 8.87 12.02 19.78
N ARG A 20 10.17 11.81 20.02
CA ARG A 20 10.65 10.63 20.76
C ARG A 20 10.14 10.65 22.20
N GLU A 21 10.18 11.80 22.85
CA GLU A 21 9.63 11.96 24.21
C GLU A 21 8.13 11.66 24.24
N GLN A 22 7.37 12.19 23.28
CA GLN A 22 5.93 11.91 23.16
C GLN A 22 5.63 10.42 22.90
N PHE A 23 6.51 9.71 22.20
CA PHE A 23 6.34 8.28 21.98
C PHE A 23 6.48 7.46 23.26
N PHE A 24 7.47 7.78 24.12
CA PHE A 24 7.70 7.05 25.36
C PHE A 24 6.83 7.56 26.51
N ASN A 25 6.59 8.87 26.56
CA ASN A 25 5.89 9.58 27.64
C ASN A 25 4.78 10.49 27.04
N PRO A 26 3.69 9.93 26.53
CA PRO A 26 2.65 10.72 25.88
C PRO A 26 1.97 11.67 26.87
N GLN A 27 1.76 12.91 26.44
CA GLN A 27 1.01 13.90 27.21
C GLN A 27 -0.49 13.67 27.01
N GLY A 28 -1.13 12.99 27.94
CA GLY A 28 -2.54 12.63 27.93
C GLY A 28 -2.78 11.13 27.79
N THR A 29 -4.04 10.72 27.75
CA THR A 29 -4.43 9.32 27.66
C THR A 29 -4.30 8.80 26.22
N PRO A 30 -3.52 7.73 25.97
CA PRO A 30 -3.45 7.10 24.67
C PRO A 30 -4.84 6.65 24.19
N VAL A 31 -5.11 6.84 22.89
CA VAL A 31 -6.37 6.40 22.28
C VAL A 31 -6.46 4.87 22.28
N PRO A 32 -7.65 4.27 22.29
CA PRO A 32 -7.78 2.84 22.15
C PRO A 32 -7.18 2.31 20.84
N VAL A 33 -6.60 1.12 20.88
CA VAL A 33 -6.14 0.42 19.68
C VAL A 33 -7.32 0.15 18.75
N LYS A 34 -7.20 0.58 17.50
CA LYS A 34 -8.18 0.33 16.45
C LYS A 34 -7.46 0.09 15.14
N PHE A 35 -7.66 -1.09 14.54
CA PHE A 35 -7.08 -1.41 13.26
C PHE A 35 -7.94 -0.83 12.12
N GLY A 36 -7.33 -0.03 11.29
CA GLY A 36 -7.92 0.44 10.03
C GLY A 36 -7.80 -0.60 8.92
N THR A 37 -7.71 -0.13 7.67
CA THR A 37 -7.51 -0.99 6.49
C THR A 37 -6.15 -1.71 6.53
N SER A 38 -5.17 -1.15 7.24
CA SER A 38 -3.79 -1.66 7.27
C SER A 38 -3.11 -1.26 8.58
N GLY A 39 -3.46 -1.93 9.67
CA GLY A 39 -2.87 -1.73 10.99
C GLY A 39 -3.51 -0.62 11.85
N HIS A 40 -3.04 -0.50 13.08
CA HIS A 40 -3.31 0.63 13.96
C HIS A 40 -2.31 1.74 13.66
N ARG A 41 -2.79 2.96 13.43
CA ARG A 41 -1.97 4.13 13.08
C ARG A 41 -2.44 5.38 13.80
N GLY A 42 -1.50 6.27 14.13
CA GLY A 42 -1.79 7.57 14.70
C GLY A 42 -0.55 8.44 14.75
N SER A 43 -0.75 9.73 15.03
CA SER A 43 0.36 10.64 15.30
C SER A 43 1.06 10.25 16.60
N LEU A 44 2.38 10.38 16.63
CA LEU A 44 3.21 10.10 17.82
C LEU A 44 2.68 10.87 19.04
N GLY A 45 2.62 10.21 20.19
CA GLY A 45 1.99 10.66 21.41
C GLY A 45 0.73 9.85 21.71
N THR A 46 -0.40 10.51 21.94
CA THR A 46 -1.66 9.80 22.30
C THR A 46 -2.22 8.95 21.17
N GLY A 47 -1.92 9.27 19.89
CA GLY A 47 -2.38 8.50 18.74
C GLY A 47 -1.62 7.19 18.55
N PHE A 48 -0.30 7.22 18.74
CA PHE A 48 0.58 6.04 18.75
C PHE A 48 1.77 6.27 19.68
N CYS A 49 2.00 5.36 20.61
CA CYS A 49 3.08 5.43 21.60
C CYS A 49 3.62 4.02 21.95
N ALA A 50 4.64 3.98 22.80
CA ALA A 50 5.27 2.74 23.25
C ALA A 50 4.27 1.75 23.89
N LEU A 51 3.24 2.26 24.59
CA LEU A 51 2.21 1.41 25.17
C LEU A 51 1.40 0.68 24.10
N HIS A 52 1.04 1.34 22.98
CA HIS A 52 0.35 0.68 21.86
C HIS A 52 1.19 -0.47 21.29
N ALA A 53 2.50 -0.23 21.07
CA ALA A 53 3.40 -1.25 20.54
C ALA A 53 3.47 -2.48 21.48
N ARG A 54 3.65 -2.26 22.77
CA ARG A 54 3.71 -3.33 23.79
C ARG A 54 2.39 -4.08 23.91
N ALA A 55 1.27 -3.36 23.97
CA ALA A 55 -0.06 -3.94 24.12
C ALA A 55 -0.46 -4.80 22.90
N ILE A 56 -0.17 -4.32 21.68
CA ILE A 56 -0.42 -5.07 20.44
C ILE A 56 0.48 -6.32 20.40
N ALA A 57 1.77 -6.20 20.73
CA ALA A 57 2.69 -7.34 20.76
C ALA A 57 2.24 -8.41 21.79
N GLN A 58 1.77 -7.98 22.97
CA GLN A 58 1.23 -8.89 24.00
C GLN A 58 -0.06 -9.56 23.52
N ALA A 59 -0.95 -8.83 22.82
CA ALA A 59 -2.15 -9.39 22.23
C ALA A 59 -1.81 -10.45 21.17
N VAL A 60 -0.83 -10.19 20.31
CA VAL A 60 -0.32 -11.15 19.32
C VAL A 60 0.28 -12.37 20.00
N ALA A 61 1.10 -12.19 21.04
CA ALA A 61 1.67 -13.31 21.80
C ALA A 61 0.58 -14.20 22.39
N ARG A 62 -0.46 -13.61 22.96
CA ARG A 62 -1.61 -14.35 23.51
C ARG A 62 -2.34 -15.15 22.42
N ILE A 63 -2.59 -14.55 21.25
CA ILE A 63 -3.23 -15.23 20.12
C ILE A 63 -2.39 -16.42 19.65
N HIS A 64 -1.07 -16.26 19.54
CA HIS A 64 -0.16 -17.35 19.15
C HIS A 64 -0.19 -18.50 20.15
N GLN A 65 -0.19 -18.20 21.45
CA GLN A 65 -0.30 -19.22 22.51
C GLN A 65 -1.65 -19.94 22.49
N GLU A 66 -2.77 -19.19 22.40
CA GLU A 66 -4.13 -19.77 22.35
C GLU A 66 -4.37 -20.65 21.12
N GLN A 67 -3.78 -20.29 19.98
CA GLN A 67 -3.94 -21.00 18.72
C GLN A 67 -2.82 -21.99 18.42
N HIS A 68 -1.86 -22.15 19.33
CA HIS A 68 -0.67 -23.00 19.18
C HIS A 68 0.10 -22.76 17.87
N ILE A 69 0.22 -21.49 17.46
CA ILE A 69 0.96 -21.10 16.25
C ILE A 69 2.46 -21.23 16.53
N ALA A 70 3.09 -22.18 15.86
CA ALA A 70 4.52 -22.44 15.99
C ALA A 70 5.33 -21.63 14.96
N GLY A 71 6.61 -21.40 15.28
CA GLY A 71 7.58 -20.71 14.42
C GLY A 71 7.86 -19.27 14.86
N PRO A 72 8.91 -18.65 14.29
CA PRO A 72 9.31 -17.30 14.67
C PRO A 72 8.35 -16.26 14.10
N ILE A 73 8.19 -15.14 14.82
CA ILE A 73 7.51 -13.94 14.34
C ILE A 73 8.56 -13.00 13.78
N LEU A 74 8.35 -12.51 12.54
CA LEU A 74 9.21 -11.48 11.96
C LEU A 74 8.75 -10.11 12.44
N VAL A 75 9.66 -9.37 13.08
CA VAL A 75 9.40 -8.04 13.63
C VAL A 75 10.38 -7.05 13.00
N GLY A 76 9.88 -5.91 12.55
CA GLY A 76 10.71 -4.88 11.94
C GLY A 76 9.87 -3.66 11.60
N GLY A 77 10.34 -2.86 10.65
CA GLY A 77 9.58 -1.71 10.15
C GLY A 77 10.34 -0.90 9.12
N ASP A 78 9.72 0.18 8.65
CA ASP A 78 10.30 1.10 7.67
C ASP A 78 11.33 2.06 8.27
N THR A 79 11.65 3.14 7.55
CA THR A 79 12.69 4.13 7.91
C THR A 79 12.19 5.27 8.79
N ARG A 80 10.90 5.30 9.14
CA ARG A 80 10.32 6.43 9.89
C ARG A 80 10.77 6.47 11.35
N LEU A 81 10.62 7.65 11.94
CA LEU A 81 10.90 7.88 13.34
C LEU A 81 10.12 6.89 14.22
N MET A 82 10.74 6.33 15.24
CA MET A 82 10.20 5.32 16.15
C MET A 82 9.89 3.95 15.54
N SER A 83 10.17 3.69 14.25
CA SER A 83 9.98 2.36 13.66
C SER A 83 10.88 1.31 14.33
N ARG A 84 12.17 1.63 14.52
CA ARG A 84 13.13 0.75 15.20
C ARG A 84 12.77 0.54 16.68
N ASP A 85 12.40 1.62 17.39
CA ASP A 85 12.01 1.52 18.79
C ASP A 85 10.73 0.66 18.95
N THR A 86 9.76 0.85 18.06
CA THR A 86 8.54 0.02 18.00
C THR A 86 8.87 -1.47 17.79
N ALA A 87 9.76 -1.77 16.83
CA ALA A 87 10.19 -3.14 16.57
C ALA A 87 10.90 -3.77 17.78
N ASN A 88 11.78 -3.02 18.43
CA ASN A 88 12.49 -3.48 19.63
C ASN A 88 11.52 -3.79 20.77
N LEU A 89 10.56 -2.89 21.07
CA LEU A 89 9.55 -3.11 22.10
C LEU A 89 8.66 -4.33 21.80
N CYS A 90 8.28 -4.52 20.54
CA CYS A 90 7.52 -5.71 20.14
C CYS A 90 8.33 -7.00 20.34
N ALA A 91 9.60 -7.00 19.96
CA ALA A 91 10.49 -8.15 20.12
C ALA A 91 10.72 -8.51 21.59
N GLU A 92 10.92 -7.51 22.46
CA GLU A 92 11.03 -7.69 23.91
C GLU A 92 9.79 -8.35 24.52
N VAL A 93 8.60 -7.89 24.11
CA VAL A 93 7.32 -8.45 24.60
C VAL A 93 7.13 -9.87 24.09
N LEU A 94 7.34 -10.14 22.81
CA LEU A 94 7.21 -11.48 22.25
C LEU A 94 8.19 -12.46 22.90
N ALA A 95 9.46 -12.06 23.08
CA ALA A 95 10.47 -12.87 23.76
C ALA A 95 10.14 -13.07 25.25
N GLY A 96 9.58 -12.07 25.94
CA GLY A 96 9.08 -12.17 27.31
C GLY A 96 7.94 -13.19 27.48
N ASN A 97 7.23 -13.47 26.40
CA ASN A 97 6.21 -14.53 26.30
C ASN A 97 6.76 -15.88 25.81
N GLY A 98 8.08 -16.01 25.64
CA GLY A 98 8.74 -17.25 25.20
C GLY A 98 8.67 -17.51 23.70
N LEU A 99 8.24 -16.54 22.90
CA LEU A 99 8.16 -16.67 21.45
C LEU A 99 9.51 -16.33 20.79
N THR A 100 9.84 -17.01 19.71
CA THR A 100 11.03 -16.71 18.91
C THR A 100 10.74 -15.60 17.91
N VAL A 101 11.72 -14.71 17.72
CA VAL A 101 11.60 -13.50 16.91
C VAL A 101 12.75 -13.42 15.90
N ILE A 102 12.44 -13.08 14.66
CA ILE A 102 13.42 -12.59 13.68
C ILE A 102 13.36 -11.07 13.73
N LEU A 103 14.45 -10.41 14.10
CA LEU A 103 14.56 -8.95 14.21
C LEU A 103 15.78 -8.47 13.42
N PRO A 104 15.60 -8.00 12.16
CA PRO A 104 16.69 -7.44 11.37
C PRO A 104 17.19 -6.11 11.93
N ASP A 105 18.46 -5.78 11.69
CA ASP A 105 19.04 -4.50 12.10
C ASP A 105 18.79 -3.37 11.06
N MET A 106 18.18 -3.68 9.93
CA MET A 106 17.88 -2.77 8.83
C MET A 106 16.38 -2.52 8.69
N PRO A 107 15.97 -1.39 8.10
CA PRO A 107 14.58 -1.18 7.69
C PRO A 107 14.11 -2.24 6.69
N LEU A 108 12.85 -2.66 6.80
CA LEU A 108 12.32 -3.77 6.02
C LEU A 108 11.03 -3.38 5.26
N PRO A 109 10.97 -3.64 3.95
CA PRO A 109 9.75 -3.46 3.14
C PRO A 109 8.59 -4.34 3.58
N THR A 110 7.38 -3.81 3.57
CA THR A 110 6.15 -4.57 3.85
C THR A 110 6.04 -5.89 3.07
N PRO A 111 6.30 -5.96 1.75
CA PRO A 111 6.22 -7.21 1.02
C PRO A 111 7.21 -8.29 1.48
N VAL A 112 8.32 -7.91 2.08
CA VAL A 112 9.32 -8.89 2.58
C VAL A 112 8.78 -9.64 3.79
N PHE A 113 8.01 -9.00 4.67
CA PHE A 113 7.33 -9.69 5.77
C PHE A 113 6.38 -10.77 5.24
N SER A 114 5.58 -10.43 4.25
CA SER A 114 4.70 -11.37 3.57
C SER A 114 5.46 -12.52 2.93
N PHE A 115 6.55 -12.20 2.21
CA PHE A 115 7.42 -13.18 1.55
C PHE A 115 8.02 -14.19 2.53
N GLU A 116 8.50 -13.75 3.67
CA GLU A 116 9.05 -14.63 4.70
C GLU A 116 8.00 -15.59 5.28
N ILE A 117 6.77 -15.10 5.46
CA ILE A 117 5.67 -15.93 5.98
C ILE A 117 5.27 -17.01 4.98
N ILE A 118 5.00 -16.65 3.71
CA ILE A 118 4.53 -17.63 2.72
C ILE A 118 5.60 -18.65 2.30
N ASN A 119 6.88 -18.35 2.57
CA ASN A 119 7.99 -19.28 2.38
C ASN A 119 8.33 -20.07 3.65
N GLY A 120 7.50 -20.03 4.69
CA GLY A 120 7.61 -20.82 5.91
C GLY A 120 8.78 -20.44 6.82
N ARG A 121 9.40 -19.26 6.63
CA ARG A 121 10.50 -18.77 7.47
C ARG A 121 10.03 -17.95 8.67
N ALA A 122 8.80 -17.45 8.61
CA ALA A 122 8.10 -16.81 9.72
C ALA A 122 6.67 -17.33 9.83
N SER A 123 6.10 -17.35 11.02
CA SER A 123 4.70 -17.78 11.27
C SER A 123 3.71 -16.61 11.18
N ALA A 124 4.19 -15.39 11.40
CA ALA A 124 3.44 -14.14 11.34
C ALA A 124 4.43 -12.96 11.33
N SER A 125 3.93 -11.73 11.24
CA SER A 125 4.78 -10.56 11.37
C SER A 125 4.13 -9.38 12.10
N LEU A 126 4.98 -8.54 12.72
CA LEU A 126 4.66 -7.20 13.20
C LEU A 126 5.55 -6.19 12.48
N ASN A 127 4.92 -5.29 11.72
CA ASN A 127 5.61 -4.32 10.89
C ASN A 127 5.29 -2.88 11.35
N GLY A 128 6.31 -2.20 11.88
CA GLY A 128 6.25 -0.81 12.35
C GLY A 128 6.30 0.18 11.21
N THR A 129 5.14 0.66 10.75
CA THR A 129 5.02 1.61 9.64
C THR A 129 3.69 2.37 9.66
N ALA A 130 3.70 3.58 9.13
CA ALA A 130 2.49 4.30 8.73
C ALA A 130 2.45 4.55 7.22
N SER A 131 3.20 3.77 6.40
CA SER A 131 3.28 3.86 4.95
C SER A 131 3.68 5.27 4.49
N HIS A 132 2.95 5.90 3.59
CA HIS A 132 3.21 7.24 3.04
C HIS A 132 2.69 8.41 3.92
N ASN A 133 2.19 8.13 5.13
CA ASN A 133 1.70 9.16 6.05
C ASN A 133 2.82 10.14 6.45
N PRO A 134 2.46 11.35 6.95
CA PRO A 134 3.44 12.31 7.44
C PRO A 134 4.44 11.73 8.44
N PRO A 135 5.64 12.32 8.55
CA PRO A 135 6.72 11.82 9.41
C PRO A 135 6.34 11.66 10.89
N GLN A 136 5.39 12.46 11.36
CA GLN A 136 4.89 12.43 12.75
C GLN A 136 3.97 11.24 13.04
N ASP A 137 3.52 10.53 12.01
CA ASP A 137 2.66 9.37 12.18
C ASP A 137 3.47 8.09 12.31
N MET A 138 2.98 7.18 13.13
CA MET A 138 3.51 5.84 13.32
C MET A 138 2.37 4.83 13.35
N GLY A 139 2.68 3.56 13.19
CA GLY A 139 1.70 2.50 13.24
C GLY A 139 2.31 1.12 13.33
N LEU A 140 1.45 0.12 13.48
CA LEU A 140 1.84 -1.29 13.55
C LEU A 140 0.86 -2.13 12.76
N LYS A 141 1.36 -2.84 11.75
CA LYS A 141 0.62 -3.82 10.94
C LYS A 141 0.88 -5.23 11.47
N TYR A 142 -0.10 -6.11 11.27
CA TYR A 142 0.02 -7.55 11.55
C TYR A 142 -0.35 -8.36 10.32
N ASN A 143 0.53 -9.28 9.93
CA ASN A 143 0.26 -10.27 8.89
C ASN A 143 0.26 -11.66 9.53
N PRO A 144 -0.87 -12.40 9.48
CA PRO A 144 -0.98 -13.78 9.97
C PRO A 144 -0.29 -14.79 9.04
N SER A 145 -0.42 -16.07 9.33
CA SER A 145 0.25 -17.17 8.64
C SER A 145 -0.04 -17.28 7.13
N ASN A 146 -1.09 -16.63 6.62
CA ASN A 146 -1.36 -16.55 5.19
C ASN A 146 -0.51 -15.47 4.46
N GLY A 147 0.29 -14.68 5.21
CA GLY A 147 1.18 -13.65 4.70
C GLY A 147 0.53 -12.35 4.26
N GLY A 148 -0.78 -12.29 4.10
CA GLY A 148 -1.50 -11.08 3.70
C GLY A 148 -1.88 -10.18 4.87
N PRO A 149 -2.47 -8.99 4.60
CA PRO A 149 -3.05 -8.17 5.65
C PRO A 149 -4.13 -8.94 6.43
N ALA A 150 -4.11 -8.83 7.76
CA ALA A 150 -5.08 -9.51 8.63
C ALA A 150 -6.52 -9.10 8.32
N ASP A 151 -7.43 -10.07 8.34
CA ASP A 151 -8.86 -9.82 8.19
C ASP A 151 -9.49 -9.18 9.44
N ALA A 152 -10.79 -8.86 9.35
CA ALA A 152 -11.50 -8.18 10.44
C ALA A 152 -11.68 -9.05 11.69
N ALA A 153 -11.73 -10.38 11.55
CA ALA A 153 -11.87 -11.28 12.69
C ALA A 153 -10.57 -11.32 13.51
N VAL A 154 -9.43 -11.41 12.81
CA VAL A 154 -8.12 -11.39 13.45
C VAL A 154 -7.82 -10.02 14.06
N THR A 155 -8.04 -8.93 13.32
CA THR A 155 -7.77 -7.58 13.85
C THR A 155 -8.68 -7.22 15.02
N GLY A 156 -9.95 -7.59 14.99
CA GLY A 156 -10.87 -7.38 16.11
C GLY A 156 -10.45 -8.12 17.38
N LYS A 157 -9.88 -9.32 17.25
CA LYS A 157 -9.33 -10.07 18.39
C LYS A 157 -8.08 -9.36 18.95
N ILE A 158 -7.19 -8.88 18.07
CA ILE A 158 -6.01 -8.09 18.48
C ILE A 158 -6.45 -6.80 19.20
N GLU A 159 -7.42 -6.05 18.65
CA GLU A 159 -7.96 -4.84 19.28
C GLU A 159 -8.50 -5.12 20.69
N THR A 160 -9.28 -6.18 20.84
CA THR A 160 -9.86 -6.56 22.13
C THR A 160 -8.78 -6.83 23.17
N TYR A 161 -7.78 -7.64 22.83
CA TYR A 161 -6.71 -7.99 23.76
C TYR A 161 -5.74 -6.82 24.00
N ALA A 162 -5.40 -6.06 22.96
CA ALA A 162 -4.52 -4.91 23.12
C ALA A 162 -5.14 -3.84 24.03
N ASN A 163 -6.43 -3.53 23.87
CA ASN A 163 -7.12 -2.58 24.74
C ASN A 163 -7.25 -3.10 26.19
N TYR A 164 -7.38 -4.41 26.39
CA TYR A 164 -7.27 -4.99 27.72
C TYR A 164 -5.89 -4.73 28.34
N TYR A 165 -4.79 -5.01 27.59
CA TYR A 165 -3.43 -4.81 28.10
C TYR A 165 -3.04 -3.33 28.24
N MET A 166 -3.66 -2.42 27.50
CA MET A 166 -3.49 -0.98 27.75
C MET A 166 -4.00 -0.55 29.12
N ALA A 167 -5.01 -1.24 29.65
CA ALA A 167 -5.55 -1.01 31.00
C ALA A 167 -4.86 -1.85 32.10
N HIS A 168 -4.17 -2.92 31.71
CA HIS A 168 -3.52 -3.88 32.62
C HIS A 168 -2.03 -4.04 32.22
N THR A 169 -1.28 -2.95 32.34
CA THR A 169 0.12 -2.86 31.85
C THR A 169 1.08 -3.77 32.62
N ASP A 170 0.77 -4.10 33.87
CA ASP A 170 1.49 -5.04 34.72
C ASP A 170 1.43 -6.49 34.23
N GLU A 171 0.47 -6.84 33.40
CA GLU A 171 0.37 -8.15 32.76
C GLU A 171 1.17 -8.27 31.45
N ILE A 172 1.73 -7.16 30.93
CA ILE A 172 2.59 -7.17 29.74
C ILE A 172 3.95 -7.75 30.12
N LYS A 173 4.25 -8.95 29.60
CA LYS A 173 5.54 -9.59 29.80
C LYS A 173 6.57 -8.99 28.86
N SER A 174 7.77 -8.76 29.35
CA SER A 174 8.88 -8.22 28.56
C SER A 174 10.21 -8.88 28.98
N LEU A 175 11.08 -9.09 28.01
CA LEU A 175 12.44 -9.56 28.23
C LEU A 175 13.39 -8.62 27.47
N ASP A 176 14.38 -8.06 28.18
CA ASP A 176 15.39 -7.20 27.58
C ASP A 176 16.02 -7.85 26.33
N LEU A 177 16.24 -7.05 25.28
CA LEU A 177 16.73 -7.54 23.98
C LEU A 177 18.07 -8.26 24.06
N ALA A 178 19.01 -7.78 24.90
CA ALA A 178 20.31 -8.45 25.05
C ALA A 178 20.12 -9.83 25.68
N GLN A 179 19.29 -9.94 26.71
CA GLN A 179 18.96 -11.21 27.34
C GLN A 179 18.19 -12.13 26.38
N ALA A 180 17.25 -11.58 25.60
CA ALA A 180 16.49 -12.34 24.60
C ALA A 180 17.39 -12.91 23.49
N ARG A 181 18.39 -12.14 23.03
CA ARG A 181 19.43 -12.61 22.10
C ARG A 181 20.32 -13.68 22.72
N GLN A 182 20.76 -13.50 23.97
CA GLN A 182 21.55 -14.48 24.67
C GLN A 182 20.84 -15.82 24.87
N LYS A 183 19.51 -15.78 25.07
CA LYS A 183 18.66 -16.98 25.16
C LYS A 183 18.29 -17.58 23.80
N GLY A 184 18.71 -17.00 22.68
CA GLY A 184 18.36 -17.45 21.33
C GLY A 184 16.90 -17.20 20.92
N LEU A 185 16.16 -16.39 21.69
CA LEU A 185 14.77 -16.04 21.38
C LEU A 185 14.68 -14.94 20.30
N VAL A 186 15.70 -14.09 20.18
CA VAL A 186 15.76 -13.06 19.15
C VAL A 186 17.00 -13.30 18.27
N ARG A 187 16.80 -13.42 16.96
CA ARG A 187 17.88 -13.66 16.00
C ARG A 187 17.74 -12.80 14.76
N GLN A 188 18.80 -12.66 14.00
CA GLN A 188 18.82 -12.08 12.66
C GLN A 188 18.67 -13.14 11.58
N ALA A 189 18.33 -12.70 10.35
CA ALA A 189 18.29 -13.53 9.15
C ALA A 189 18.65 -12.69 7.92
N ASP A 190 19.14 -13.34 6.87
CA ASP A 190 19.25 -12.73 5.55
C ASP A 190 17.84 -12.66 4.92
N LEU A 191 17.32 -11.46 4.77
CA LEU A 191 16.01 -11.16 4.24
C LEU A 191 16.07 -10.58 2.81
N ILE A 192 17.24 -10.14 2.35
CA ILE A 192 17.45 -9.56 1.02
C ILE A 192 17.63 -10.65 -0.03
N THR A 193 18.65 -11.47 0.13
CA THR A 193 19.05 -12.45 -0.90
C THR A 193 17.93 -13.39 -1.32
N PRO A 194 17.14 -13.99 -0.42
CA PRO A 194 16.03 -14.85 -0.81
C PRO A 194 14.96 -14.12 -1.61
N TYR A 195 14.59 -12.91 -1.17
CA TYR A 195 13.55 -12.09 -1.79
C TYR A 195 13.95 -11.68 -3.22
N ILE A 196 15.12 -11.05 -3.40
CA ILE A 196 15.58 -10.60 -4.72
C ILE A 196 15.86 -11.77 -5.68
N THR A 197 16.25 -12.94 -5.14
CA THR A 197 16.43 -14.14 -5.96
C THR A 197 15.10 -14.67 -6.47
N ALA A 198 14.08 -14.70 -5.61
CA ALA A 198 12.75 -15.15 -6.00
C ALA A 198 12.06 -14.17 -6.97
N LEU A 199 12.37 -12.87 -6.88
CA LEU A 199 11.81 -11.82 -7.75
C LEU A 199 12.12 -12.09 -9.24
N ALA A 200 13.28 -12.69 -9.56
CA ALA A 200 13.67 -13.06 -10.93
C ALA A 200 12.77 -14.14 -11.58
N LYS A 201 11.85 -14.75 -10.84
CA LYS A 201 10.82 -15.63 -11.42
C LYS A 201 9.74 -14.84 -12.17
N PHE A 202 9.55 -13.55 -11.78
CA PHE A 202 8.55 -12.67 -12.36
C PHE A 202 9.15 -11.58 -13.23
N ILE A 203 10.39 -11.18 -12.96
CA ILE A 203 11.10 -10.07 -13.63
C ILE A 203 12.24 -10.64 -14.48
N ASP A 204 12.26 -10.28 -15.75
CA ASP A 204 13.39 -10.56 -16.65
C ASP A 204 14.43 -9.43 -16.56
N PHE A 205 15.27 -9.49 -15.55
CA PHE A 205 16.34 -8.51 -15.34
C PHE A 205 17.34 -8.44 -16.49
N LYS A 206 17.49 -9.51 -17.32
CA LYS A 206 18.35 -9.48 -18.48
C LYS A 206 17.83 -8.52 -19.55
N LYS A 207 16.51 -8.40 -19.72
CA LYS A 207 15.92 -7.42 -20.63
C LYS A 207 16.21 -6.00 -20.18
N ILE A 208 16.11 -5.74 -18.87
CA ILE A 208 16.43 -4.42 -18.31
C ILE A 208 17.91 -4.11 -18.53
N ALA A 209 18.82 -5.03 -18.19
CA ALA A 209 20.27 -4.84 -18.34
C ALA A 209 20.71 -4.62 -19.80
N ALA A 210 20.07 -5.31 -20.75
CA ALA A 210 20.40 -5.22 -22.18
C ALA A 210 19.77 -3.98 -22.87
N SER A 211 18.87 -3.27 -22.21
CA SER A 211 18.18 -2.11 -22.77
C SER A 211 19.13 -0.91 -22.86
N PRO A 212 19.10 -0.14 -23.98
CA PRO A 212 19.83 1.13 -24.08
C PRO A 212 19.19 2.26 -23.26
N LEU A 213 18.00 2.04 -22.69
CA LEU A 213 17.26 3.03 -21.92
C LEU A 213 17.90 3.26 -20.53
N LYS A 214 17.74 4.46 -20.01
CA LYS A 214 18.21 4.84 -18.67
C LYS A 214 17.05 4.88 -17.70
N PHE A 215 17.20 4.20 -16.57
CA PHE A 215 16.19 4.07 -15.54
C PHE A 215 16.62 4.76 -14.25
N ALA A 216 15.73 5.57 -13.67
CA ALA A 216 15.89 6.13 -12.33
C ALA A 216 14.99 5.39 -11.33
N ILE A 217 15.49 5.14 -10.13
CA ILE A 217 14.71 4.62 -8.99
C ILE A 217 14.87 5.55 -7.80
N HIS A 218 13.76 5.83 -7.10
CA HIS A 218 13.75 6.60 -5.88
C HIS A 218 12.96 5.87 -4.77
N PRO A 219 13.59 5.43 -3.69
CA PRO A 219 12.89 4.75 -2.59
C PRO A 219 12.07 5.70 -1.70
N LEU A 220 11.93 6.99 -2.06
CA LEU A 220 11.30 8.05 -1.25
C LEU A 220 11.76 8.06 0.22
N GLY A 221 13.04 7.75 0.45
CA GLY A 221 13.64 7.64 1.79
C GLY A 221 13.29 6.36 2.53
N GLY A 222 12.65 5.41 1.85
CA GLY A 222 12.08 4.21 2.45
C GLY A 222 13.01 3.01 2.56
N SER A 223 12.43 1.92 3.03
CA SER A 223 13.09 0.65 3.35
C SER A 223 13.55 -0.15 2.11
N SER A 224 13.06 0.21 0.91
CA SER A 224 13.43 -0.46 -0.34
C SER A 224 14.85 -0.16 -0.82
N LEU A 225 15.55 0.84 -0.26
CA LEU A 225 16.89 1.25 -0.73
C LEU A 225 17.86 0.07 -0.84
N ALA A 226 18.08 -0.66 0.25
CA ALA A 226 19.00 -1.79 0.28
C ALA A 226 18.61 -2.91 -0.70
N PHE A 227 17.31 -3.08 -0.94
CA PHE A 227 16.79 -4.06 -1.91
C PHE A 227 17.07 -3.64 -3.35
N TYR A 228 16.87 -2.37 -3.70
CA TYR A 228 17.22 -1.87 -5.04
C TYR A 228 18.73 -1.90 -5.28
N GLU A 229 19.56 -1.58 -4.27
CA GLU A 229 21.02 -1.70 -4.36
C GLU A 229 21.42 -3.16 -4.64
N ALA A 230 20.88 -4.11 -3.88
CA ALA A 230 21.16 -5.52 -4.05
C ALA A 230 20.64 -6.09 -5.40
N ILE A 231 19.46 -5.64 -5.89
CA ILE A 231 18.95 -5.98 -7.21
C ILE A 231 19.91 -5.46 -8.30
N LYS A 232 20.29 -4.18 -8.23
CA LYS A 232 21.21 -3.56 -9.18
C LYS A 232 22.54 -4.31 -9.25
N GLU A 233 23.13 -4.62 -8.12
CA GLU A 233 24.38 -5.35 -8.03
C GLU A 233 24.25 -6.77 -8.57
N LYS A 234 23.27 -7.54 -8.07
CA LYS A 234 23.09 -8.96 -8.41
C LYS A 234 22.81 -9.19 -9.90
N TYR A 235 22.05 -8.31 -10.53
CA TYR A 235 21.61 -8.45 -11.91
C TYR A 235 22.38 -7.56 -12.89
N HIS A 236 23.45 -6.88 -12.43
CA HIS A 236 24.32 -6.02 -13.26
C HIS A 236 23.53 -4.97 -14.04
N LEU A 237 22.66 -4.21 -13.33
CA LEU A 237 21.82 -3.19 -13.95
C LEU A 237 22.57 -1.85 -14.02
N ASP A 238 23.57 -1.74 -14.90
CA ASP A 238 24.42 -0.55 -15.01
C ASP A 238 23.65 0.67 -15.52
N ASN A 239 22.58 0.45 -16.27
CA ASN A 239 21.68 1.48 -16.81
C ASN A 239 20.57 1.90 -15.82
N VAL A 240 20.57 1.38 -14.60
CA VAL A 240 19.64 1.75 -13.52
C VAL A 240 20.39 2.58 -12.48
N GLU A 241 19.88 3.75 -12.15
CA GLU A 241 20.43 4.62 -11.11
C GLU A 241 19.44 4.79 -9.94
N ILE A 242 19.94 4.67 -8.71
CA ILE A 242 19.20 5.04 -7.50
C ILE A 242 19.50 6.53 -7.24
N VAL A 243 18.59 7.39 -7.68
CA VAL A 243 18.80 8.84 -7.72
C VAL A 243 18.75 9.53 -6.35
N SER A 244 18.35 8.82 -5.32
CA SER A 244 18.45 9.29 -3.93
C SER A 244 18.69 8.11 -2.99
N LYS A 245 19.70 8.26 -2.15
CA LYS A 245 20.04 7.30 -1.08
C LYS A 245 19.81 7.89 0.32
N VAL A 246 19.13 9.03 0.37
CA VAL A 246 18.85 9.70 1.64
C VAL A 246 17.79 8.91 2.40
N GLN A 247 18.13 8.50 3.63
CA GLN A 247 17.21 7.92 4.61
C GLN A 247 17.24 8.80 5.86
N ASP A 248 16.31 9.73 5.94
CA ASP A 248 16.11 10.60 7.10
C ASP A 248 14.68 10.44 7.59
N PRO A 249 14.45 10.08 8.85
CA PRO A 249 13.11 9.76 9.37
C PRO A 249 12.16 10.96 9.42
N THR A 250 12.65 12.18 9.14
CA THR A 250 11.82 13.38 9.02
C THR A 250 11.36 13.63 7.57
N PHE A 251 11.92 12.92 6.59
CA PHE A 251 11.61 13.02 5.17
C PHE A 251 11.63 14.46 4.61
N TYR A 252 12.41 15.35 5.21
CA TYR A 252 12.47 16.78 4.87
C TYR A 252 12.86 17.07 3.41
N PHE A 253 13.47 16.13 2.73
CA PHE A 253 13.91 16.19 1.33
C PHE A 253 12.80 15.82 0.34
N ILE A 254 11.63 15.39 0.83
CA ILE A 254 10.45 15.11 0.00
C ILE A 254 9.60 16.37 -0.12
N PRO A 255 9.19 16.78 -1.34
CA PRO A 255 8.30 17.92 -1.53
C PRO A 255 6.96 17.75 -0.82
N ILE A 256 6.47 18.85 -0.27
CA ILE A 256 5.16 18.93 0.41
C ILE A 256 4.05 18.55 -0.55
N ASP A 257 3.14 17.70 -0.10
CA ASP A 257 2.00 17.23 -0.88
C ASP A 257 0.83 18.24 -0.90
N HIS A 258 -0.21 17.92 -1.66
CA HIS A 258 -1.40 18.75 -1.90
C HIS A 258 -2.08 19.28 -0.63
N ASP A 259 -1.99 18.55 0.49
CA ASP A 259 -2.62 18.90 1.78
C ASP A 259 -1.71 19.75 2.69
N GLY A 260 -0.52 20.14 2.21
CA GLY A 260 0.45 20.94 2.97
C GLY A 260 1.32 20.15 3.93
N LYS A 261 1.32 18.82 3.85
CA LYS A 261 2.14 17.93 4.67
C LYS A 261 3.18 17.21 3.82
N ILE A 262 4.26 16.76 4.44
CA ILE A 262 5.19 15.81 3.81
C ILE A 262 4.47 14.47 3.73
N ARG A 263 4.26 13.97 2.51
CA ARG A 263 3.74 12.62 2.25
C ARG A 263 4.62 11.95 1.21
N MET A 264 5.02 10.73 1.48
CA MET A 264 5.86 9.95 0.58
C MET A 264 5.01 9.07 -0.35
N ASP A 265 3.96 9.68 -0.96
CA ASP A 265 3.02 8.96 -1.83
C ASP A 265 3.52 8.95 -3.29
N PRO A 266 3.94 7.78 -3.83
CA PRO A 266 4.47 7.70 -5.19
C PRO A 266 3.38 7.87 -6.28
N SER A 267 2.12 7.95 -5.90
CA SER A 267 1.01 8.28 -6.83
C SER A 267 0.72 9.79 -6.91
N SER A 268 1.35 10.60 -6.05
CA SER A 268 1.15 12.05 -6.04
C SER A 268 2.23 12.78 -6.85
N LYS A 269 1.80 13.74 -7.68
CA LYS A 269 2.71 14.54 -8.51
C LYS A 269 3.67 15.43 -7.72
N TYR A 270 3.37 15.73 -6.45
CA TYR A 270 4.18 16.62 -5.63
C TYR A 270 5.43 15.91 -5.08
N PRO A 271 5.33 14.82 -4.30
CA PRO A 271 6.52 14.07 -3.91
C PRO A 271 7.28 13.49 -5.11
N MET A 272 6.59 13.19 -6.22
CA MET A 272 7.19 12.69 -7.45
C MET A 272 7.78 13.79 -8.36
N SER A 273 7.61 15.07 -8.04
CA SER A 273 8.05 16.17 -8.91
C SER A 273 9.54 16.13 -9.28
N PRO A 274 10.49 15.72 -8.40
CA PRO A 274 11.88 15.57 -8.82
C PRO A 274 12.07 14.49 -9.89
N LEU A 275 11.35 13.38 -9.80
CA LEU A 275 11.43 12.28 -10.77
C LEU A 275 10.76 12.63 -12.10
N ILE A 276 9.60 13.31 -12.04
CA ILE A 276 8.91 13.81 -13.23
C ILE A 276 9.87 14.71 -14.04
N LYS A 277 10.57 15.62 -13.36
CA LYS A 277 11.55 16.50 -14.02
C LYS A 277 12.69 15.73 -14.71
N LEU A 278 13.21 14.67 -14.09
CA LEU A 278 14.29 13.85 -14.65
C LEU A 278 13.90 13.14 -15.96
N VAL A 279 12.63 12.78 -16.13
CA VAL A 279 12.14 12.18 -17.38
C VAL A 279 11.74 13.26 -18.39
N GLU A 280 11.20 14.39 -17.97
CA GLU A 280 10.82 15.52 -18.84
C GLU A 280 12.03 16.17 -19.48
N ASP A 281 13.15 16.32 -18.76
CA ASP A 281 14.41 16.88 -19.31
C ASP A 281 15.23 15.86 -20.13
N GLY A 282 14.76 14.60 -20.18
CA GLY A 282 15.37 13.54 -20.97
C GLY A 282 16.62 12.91 -20.35
N THR A 283 16.91 13.18 -19.06
CA THR A 283 18.03 12.54 -18.36
C THR A 283 17.80 11.04 -18.22
N TYR A 284 16.55 10.62 -17.97
CA TYR A 284 16.11 9.23 -17.90
C TYR A 284 14.88 9.00 -18.79
N ASP A 285 14.72 7.76 -19.24
CA ASP A 285 13.58 7.33 -20.06
C ASP A 285 12.40 6.89 -19.17
N PHE A 286 12.70 6.44 -17.95
CA PHE A 286 11.76 5.98 -16.95
C PHE A 286 12.26 6.34 -15.56
N ALA A 287 11.35 6.73 -14.66
CA ALA A 287 11.64 6.92 -13.25
C ALA A 287 10.58 6.21 -12.39
N GLY A 288 11.02 5.31 -11.52
CA GLY A 288 10.16 4.55 -10.60
C GLY A 288 10.38 4.94 -9.14
N ALA A 289 9.33 4.83 -8.32
CA ALA A 289 9.41 5.06 -6.88
C ALA A 289 8.55 4.08 -6.09
N SER A 290 8.93 3.87 -4.82
CA SER A 290 8.13 3.18 -3.81
C SER A 290 8.02 4.03 -2.54
N ASP A 291 6.93 3.88 -1.79
CA ASP A 291 6.72 4.56 -0.52
C ASP A 291 7.62 3.99 0.60
N PRO A 292 7.67 4.59 1.80
CA PRO A 292 8.62 4.19 2.84
C PRO A 292 8.62 2.72 3.23
N ASP A 293 7.48 2.07 3.24
CA ASP A 293 7.37 0.64 3.51
C ASP A 293 7.23 -0.21 2.23
N ALA A 294 7.39 0.43 1.06
CA ALA A 294 7.46 -0.18 -0.27
C ALA A 294 6.28 -1.09 -0.63
N ASP A 295 5.08 -0.79 -0.11
CA ASP A 295 3.85 -1.48 -0.49
C ASP A 295 3.13 -0.79 -1.66
N ARG A 296 3.58 0.42 -2.06
CA ARG A 296 3.08 1.19 -3.19
C ARG A 296 4.16 1.50 -4.21
N PHE A 297 3.71 1.73 -5.43
CA PHE A 297 4.58 2.11 -6.54
C PHE A 297 4.13 3.41 -7.20
N GLY A 298 5.06 4.07 -7.87
CA GLY A 298 4.77 5.13 -8.81
C GLY A 298 5.79 5.10 -9.93
N CYS A 299 5.42 5.61 -11.09
CA CYS A 299 6.37 5.79 -12.18
C CYS A 299 6.06 7.05 -12.98
N ALA A 300 7.11 7.59 -13.59
CA ALA A 300 7.03 8.68 -14.55
C ALA A 300 7.78 8.30 -15.82
N THR A 301 7.28 8.75 -16.97
CA THR A 301 7.87 8.54 -18.28
C THR A 301 7.90 9.85 -19.06
N LYS A 302 8.74 9.90 -20.09
CA LYS A 302 8.92 11.12 -20.91
C LYS A 302 7.61 11.56 -21.57
N LYS A 303 6.82 10.63 -22.08
CA LYS A 303 5.55 10.93 -22.76
C LYS A 303 4.42 11.25 -21.77
N GLY A 304 4.35 10.53 -20.64
CA GLY A 304 3.20 10.58 -19.75
C GLY A 304 3.38 11.45 -18.51
N GLY A 305 4.60 11.96 -18.22
CA GLY A 305 4.89 12.51 -16.91
C GLY A 305 4.63 11.45 -15.82
N LEU A 306 3.96 11.81 -14.72
CA LEU A 306 3.51 10.84 -13.72
C LEU A 306 2.39 9.96 -14.30
N ILE A 307 2.61 8.65 -14.31
CA ILE A 307 1.62 7.67 -14.78
C ILE A 307 0.62 7.38 -13.66
N PRO A 308 -0.68 7.59 -13.88
CA PRO A 308 -1.70 7.20 -12.91
C PRO A 308 -1.64 5.70 -12.61
N PRO A 309 -1.83 5.27 -11.33
CA PRO A 309 -1.80 3.85 -10.99
C PRO A 309 -2.76 2.99 -11.81
N ASN A 310 -3.97 3.48 -12.11
CA ASN A 310 -4.92 2.80 -12.97
C ASN A 310 -4.36 2.49 -14.37
N HIS A 311 -3.58 3.41 -14.96
CA HIS A 311 -2.97 3.22 -16.27
C HIS A 311 -1.87 2.15 -16.20
N ALA A 312 -0.99 2.25 -15.19
CA ALA A 312 0.07 1.28 -14.98
C ALA A 312 -0.49 -0.13 -14.72
N LEU A 313 -1.55 -0.26 -13.92
CA LEU A 313 -2.22 -1.55 -13.67
C LEU A 313 -2.75 -2.20 -14.96
N CYS A 314 -3.36 -1.42 -15.85
CA CYS A 314 -3.84 -1.91 -17.15
C CYS A 314 -2.69 -2.43 -18.02
N VAL A 315 -1.59 -1.67 -18.12
CA VAL A 315 -0.41 -2.06 -18.89
C VAL A 315 0.24 -3.31 -18.28
N MET A 316 0.40 -3.35 -16.96
CA MET A 316 0.97 -4.52 -16.26
C MET A 316 0.10 -5.77 -16.45
N ALA A 317 -1.24 -5.66 -16.33
CA ALA A 317 -2.14 -6.79 -16.47
C ALA A 317 -2.08 -7.38 -17.89
N ASP A 318 -2.11 -6.54 -18.92
CA ASP A 318 -2.00 -6.95 -20.32
C ASP A 318 -0.63 -7.61 -20.61
N TYR A 319 0.46 -7.00 -20.15
CA TYR A 319 1.80 -7.53 -20.30
C TYR A 319 1.97 -8.90 -19.63
N LEU A 320 1.58 -9.01 -18.36
CA LEU A 320 1.70 -10.25 -17.59
C LEU A 320 0.97 -11.41 -18.27
N TYR A 321 -0.22 -11.15 -18.81
CA TYR A 321 -1.00 -12.16 -19.55
C TYR A 321 -0.31 -12.55 -20.87
N ARG A 322 -0.01 -11.57 -21.74
CA ARG A 322 0.61 -11.83 -23.06
C ARG A 322 1.94 -12.57 -22.96
N HIS A 323 2.74 -12.25 -21.94
CA HIS A 323 4.03 -12.92 -21.71
C HIS A 323 3.94 -14.15 -20.79
N GLN A 324 2.73 -14.58 -20.45
CA GLN A 324 2.47 -15.80 -19.65
C GLN A 324 3.28 -15.87 -18.34
N LYS A 325 3.49 -14.71 -17.70
CA LYS A 325 4.27 -14.61 -16.45
C LYS A 325 3.58 -15.31 -15.27
N VAL A 326 2.24 -15.41 -15.31
CA VAL A 326 1.40 -16.04 -14.28
C VAL A 326 0.45 -17.05 -14.97
N ARG A 327 1.01 -18.14 -15.48
CA ARG A 327 0.32 -19.09 -16.39
C ARG A 327 -0.94 -19.75 -15.83
N GLU A 328 -0.98 -20.02 -14.52
CA GLU A 328 -2.10 -20.72 -13.87
C GLU A 328 -3.27 -19.77 -13.51
N ALA A 329 -3.04 -18.46 -13.60
CA ALA A 329 -4.04 -17.48 -13.24
C ALA A 329 -5.11 -17.33 -14.34
N TYR A 330 -6.34 -17.16 -13.91
CA TYR A 330 -7.51 -17.10 -14.79
C TYR A 330 -8.42 -15.88 -14.53
N SER A 331 -7.97 -14.95 -13.71
CA SER A 331 -8.74 -13.77 -13.34
C SER A 331 -7.83 -12.54 -13.18
N ILE A 332 -8.42 -11.36 -13.30
CA ILE A 332 -7.84 -10.10 -12.82
C ILE A 332 -8.63 -9.64 -11.61
N GLY A 333 -7.95 -9.17 -10.57
CA GLY A 333 -8.55 -8.62 -9.35
C GLY A 333 -8.45 -7.10 -9.31
N ARG A 334 -9.56 -6.41 -9.07
CA ARG A 334 -9.57 -4.97 -8.80
C ARG A 334 -10.52 -4.59 -7.67
N THR A 335 -10.25 -3.46 -6.99
CA THR A 335 -11.17 -2.93 -5.99
C THR A 335 -12.32 -2.14 -6.63
N LEU A 336 -13.37 -1.86 -5.83
CA LEU A 336 -14.53 -1.08 -6.26
C LEU A 336 -14.16 0.28 -6.87
N GLY A 337 -13.07 0.90 -6.40
CA GLY A 337 -12.61 2.21 -6.87
C GLY A 337 -11.63 2.18 -8.04
N THR A 338 -11.14 1.00 -8.43
CA THR A 338 -10.16 0.83 -9.51
C THR A 338 -10.85 0.80 -10.87
N THR A 339 -10.14 1.24 -11.92
CA THR A 339 -10.66 1.38 -13.29
C THR A 339 -11.31 0.11 -13.82
N SER A 340 -12.46 0.24 -14.49
CA SER A 340 -13.12 -0.84 -15.21
C SER A 340 -12.56 -1.08 -16.64
N LEU A 341 -11.50 -0.38 -17.04
CA LEU A 341 -10.72 -0.77 -18.23
C LEU A 341 -10.13 -2.17 -18.06
N LEU A 342 -9.78 -2.57 -16.84
CA LEU A 342 -9.34 -3.93 -16.50
C LEU A 342 -10.41 -4.99 -16.82
N ASP A 343 -11.70 -4.66 -16.74
CA ASP A 343 -12.80 -5.56 -17.10
C ASP A 343 -12.77 -5.90 -18.60
N ARG A 344 -12.52 -4.87 -19.43
CA ARG A 344 -12.44 -5.00 -20.89
C ARG A 344 -11.18 -5.77 -21.32
N ILE A 345 -10.06 -5.51 -20.66
CA ILE A 345 -8.80 -6.27 -20.84
C ILE A 345 -9.01 -7.74 -20.45
N ALA A 346 -9.62 -8.00 -19.29
CA ALA A 346 -9.91 -9.36 -18.86
C ALA A 346 -10.80 -10.11 -19.84
N ALA A 347 -11.88 -9.46 -20.33
CA ALA A 347 -12.81 -10.06 -21.28
C ALA A 347 -12.13 -10.42 -22.62
N ASP A 348 -11.28 -9.54 -23.16
CA ASP A 348 -10.54 -9.79 -24.41
C ASP A 348 -9.55 -10.96 -24.28
N HIS A 349 -8.96 -11.11 -23.13
CA HIS A 349 -8.04 -12.21 -22.80
C HIS A 349 -8.74 -13.51 -22.34
N GLY A 350 -10.08 -13.54 -22.31
CA GLY A 350 -10.85 -14.69 -21.83
C GLY A 350 -10.69 -14.95 -20.32
N LEU A 351 -10.25 -13.95 -19.56
CA LEU A 351 -10.08 -14.01 -18.11
C LEU A 351 -11.37 -13.59 -17.39
N LYS A 352 -11.55 -14.11 -16.17
CA LYS A 352 -12.58 -13.60 -15.27
C LYS A 352 -12.12 -12.28 -14.65
N LEU A 353 -13.08 -11.49 -14.18
CA LEU A 353 -12.82 -10.32 -13.36
C LEU A 353 -13.42 -10.51 -11.97
N ASP A 354 -12.63 -10.19 -10.95
CA ASP A 354 -13.09 -10.10 -9.57
C ASP A 354 -13.06 -8.65 -9.10
N GLU A 355 -14.23 -8.11 -8.86
CA GLU A 355 -14.37 -6.83 -8.18
C GLU A 355 -14.61 -7.05 -6.69
N VAL A 356 -13.66 -6.59 -5.87
CA VAL A 356 -13.70 -6.74 -4.40
C VAL A 356 -13.87 -5.39 -3.70
N ASN A 357 -14.19 -5.41 -2.41
CA ASN A 357 -14.22 -4.20 -1.58
C ASN A 357 -12.84 -3.55 -1.51
N VAL A 358 -12.79 -2.26 -1.15
CA VAL A 358 -11.52 -1.54 -1.03
C VAL A 358 -10.70 -2.09 0.14
N GLY A 359 -9.46 -2.46 -0.18
CA GLY A 359 -8.50 -3.01 0.76
C GLY A 359 -7.88 -4.32 0.26
N PHE A 360 -6.56 -4.38 0.28
CA PHE A 360 -5.81 -5.49 -0.30
C PHE A 360 -6.10 -6.85 0.34
N LYS A 361 -6.55 -6.85 1.61
CA LYS A 361 -6.97 -8.06 2.34
C LYS A 361 -8.02 -8.92 1.62
N TYR A 362 -8.82 -8.31 0.74
CA TYR A 362 -9.83 -9.03 -0.04
C TYR A 362 -9.26 -9.82 -1.23
N PHE A 363 -8.00 -9.58 -1.59
CA PHE A 363 -7.30 -10.35 -2.62
C PHE A 363 -6.50 -11.53 -2.07
N VAL A 364 -6.20 -11.56 -0.77
CA VAL A 364 -5.30 -12.53 -0.13
C VAL A 364 -5.64 -13.96 -0.52
N GLU A 365 -6.90 -14.37 -0.34
CA GLU A 365 -7.34 -15.73 -0.67
C GLU A 365 -7.13 -16.07 -2.16
N GLY A 366 -7.46 -15.14 -3.04
CA GLY A 366 -7.31 -15.33 -4.49
C GLY A 366 -5.84 -15.39 -4.93
N ILE A 367 -4.96 -14.59 -4.32
CA ILE A 367 -3.51 -14.64 -4.59
C ILE A 367 -2.93 -15.97 -4.12
N VAL A 368 -3.26 -16.41 -2.90
CA VAL A 368 -2.80 -17.69 -2.33
C VAL A 368 -3.29 -18.87 -3.18
N LYS A 369 -4.53 -18.82 -3.66
CA LYS A 369 -5.11 -19.84 -4.57
C LYS A 369 -4.70 -19.69 -6.03
N ARG A 370 -3.72 -18.83 -6.33
CA ARG A 370 -3.18 -18.57 -7.69
C ARG A 370 -4.24 -18.15 -8.71
N LYS A 371 -5.23 -17.39 -8.27
CA LYS A 371 -6.35 -16.95 -9.09
C LYS A 371 -6.01 -15.80 -10.04
N TYR A 372 -5.19 -14.84 -9.58
CA TYR A 372 -5.03 -13.56 -10.25
C TYR A 372 -3.76 -13.48 -11.11
N VAL A 373 -3.90 -13.06 -12.37
CA VAL A 373 -2.79 -12.55 -13.18
C VAL A 373 -2.19 -11.31 -12.50
N LEU A 374 -3.07 -10.41 -12.06
CA LEU A 374 -2.74 -9.23 -11.28
C LEU A 374 -3.93 -8.94 -10.35
N ALA A 375 -3.64 -8.54 -9.12
CA ALA A 375 -4.59 -7.92 -8.19
C ALA A 375 -4.10 -6.51 -7.87
N GLY A 376 -4.95 -5.47 -8.04
CA GLY A 376 -4.50 -4.09 -7.92
C GLY A 376 -5.55 -3.11 -7.42
N GLU A 377 -5.05 -2.01 -6.86
CA GLU A 377 -5.84 -0.89 -6.32
C GLU A 377 -5.43 0.42 -6.99
N GLU A 378 -6.39 1.32 -7.21
CA GLU A 378 -6.15 2.66 -7.71
C GLU A 378 -5.19 3.49 -6.83
N SER A 379 -4.99 3.05 -5.60
CA SER A 379 -4.08 3.64 -4.62
C SER A 379 -2.62 3.17 -4.77
N ALA A 380 -2.27 2.62 -5.95
CA ALA A 380 -0.92 2.19 -6.29
C ALA A 380 -0.40 0.94 -5.54
N GLY A 381 -1.28 0.08 -5.09
CA GLY A 381 -0.93 -1.23 -4.56
C GLY A 381 -1.20 -2.34 -5.56
N MET A 382 -0.29 -3.28 -5.75
CA MET A 382 -0.51 -4.46 -6.60
C MET A 382 0.29 -5.66 -6.13
N SER A 383 -0.17 -6.84 -6.52
CA SER A 383 0.58 -8.09 -6.47
C SER A 383 0.09 -9.06 -7.54
N VAL A 384 0.77 -10.18 -7.68
CA VAL A 384 0.46 -11.25 -8.63
C VAL A 384 0.37 -12.61 -7.90
N SER A 385 -0.38 -13.55 -8.48
CA SER A 385 -0.43 -14.91 -7.92
C SER A 385 0.93 -15.62 -8.03
N GLY A 386 1.26 -16.37 -6.98
CA GLY A 386 2.56 -17.03 -6.87
C GLY A 386 3.68 -16.14 -6.32
N TRP A 387 3.38 -14.89 -6.03
CA TRP A 387 4.18 -13.93 -5.29
C TRP A 387 3.58 -13.71 -3.88
N THR A 388 3.75 -12.53 -3.29
CA THR A 388 3.24 -12.24 -1.95
C THR A 388 1.74 -11.91 -1.96
N PRO A 389 0.95 -12.35 -0.98
CA PRO A 389 -0.44 -11.90 -0.80
C PRO A 389 -0.54 -10.51 -0.13
N GLU A 390 0.52 -9.75 -0.09
CA GLU A 390 0.63 -8.34 0.27
C GLU A 390 1.01 -7.52 -0.97
N LYS A 391 0.72 -6.23 -0.97
CA LYS A 391 1.15 -5.28 -2.00
C LYS A 391 2.66 -5.20 -2.08
N ASP A 392 3.19 -5.07 -3.29
CA ASP A 392 4.62 -5.03 -3.52
C ASP A 392 5.02 -3.95 -4.53
N GLY A 393 5.52 -2.83 -4.00
CA GLY A 393 6.00 -1.71 -4.81
C GLY A 393 7.33 -2.01 -5.50
N ILE A 394 8.19 -2.89 -4.93
CA ILE A 394 9.45 -3.28 -5.55
C ILE A 394 9.19 -4.14 -6.78
N LEU A 395 8.32 -5.15 -6.66
CA LEU A 395 7.86 -5.95 -7.80
C LEU A 395 7.28 -5.07 -8.90
N ALA A 396 6.39 -4.13 -8.53
CA ALA A 396 5.71 -3.25 -9.49
C ALA A 396 6.69 -2.35 -10.24
N VAL A 397 7.64 -1.70 -9.55
CA VAL A 397 8.67 -0.85 -10.18
C VAL A 397 9.56 -1.68 -11.10
N CYS A 398 10.03 -2.85 -10.66
CA CYS A 398 10.86 -3.73 -11.50
C CYS A 398 10.08 -4.25 -12.73
N LEU A 399 8.79 -4.56 -12.58
CA LEU A 399 7.95 -4.98 -13.70
C LEU A 399 7.75 -3.85 -14.71
N LEU A 400 7.50 -2.63 -14.26
CA LEU A 400 7.36 -1.46 -15.13
C LEU A 400 8.67 -1.12 -15.85
N MET A 401 9.84 -1.30 -15.22
CA MET A 401 11.15 -1.20 -15.90
C MET A 401 11.30 -2.27 -16.97
N GLU A 402 10.94 -3.53 -16.68
CA GLU A 402 10.97 -4.61 -17.69
C GLU A 402 10.05 -4.29 -18.87
N ILE A 403 8.82 -3.84 -18.61
CA ILE A 403 7.87 -3.47 -19.67
C ILE A 403 8.44 -2.35 -20.52
N THR A 404 8.99 -1.31 -19.88
CA THR A 404 9.60 -0.19 -20.60
C THR A 404 10.80 -0.63 -21.45
N ALA A 405 11.64 -1.52 -20.93
CA ALA A 405 12.77 -2.08 -21.66
C ALA A 405 12.34 -2.96 -22.85
N ALA A 406 11.24 -3.69 -22.73
CA ALA A 406 10.76 -4.64 -23.71
C ALA A 406 9.86 -4.03 -24.79
N GLU A 407 8.97 -3.11 -24.42
CA GLU A 407 7.87 -2.63 -25.27
C GLU A 407 7.81 -1.09 -25.39
N GLY A 408 8.57 -0.36 -24.57
CA GLY A 408 8.66 1.09 -24.65
C GLY A 408 7.86 1.84 -23.58
N ASP A 409 7.54 3.11 -23.87
CA ASP A 409 6.95 4.04 -22.92
C ASP A 409 5.56 3.59 -22.42
N ILE A 410 5.39 3.54 -21.10
CA ILE A 410 4.15 3.09 -20.43
C ILE A 410 2.92 3.89 -20.86
N ALA A 411 3.06 5.22 -21.06
CA ALA A 411 1.94 6.04 -21.53
C ALA A 411 1.57 5.68 -22.97
N ALA A 412 2.54 5.40 -23.83
CA ALA A 412 2.27 4.96 -25.20
C ALA A 412 1.58 3.60 -25.26
N LEU A 413 1.98 2.68 -24.39
CA LEU A 413 1.32 1.37 -24.26
C LEU A 413 -0.12 1.51 -23.77
N TYR A 414 -0.35 2.40 -22.79
CA TYR A 414 -1.68 2.70 -22.31
C TYR A 414 -2.57 3.33 -23.40
N ASP A 415 -2.02 4.26 -24.22
CA ASP A 415 -2.75 4.81 -25.38
C ASP A 415 -3.18 3.70 -26.35
N GLY A 416 -2.32 2.71 -26.57
CA GLY A 416 -2.69 1.53 -27.38
C GLY A 416 -3.86 0.73 -26.79
N LEU A 417 -3.88 0.55 -25.46
CA LEU A 417 -4.99 -0.12 -24.78
C LEU A 417 -6.28 0.70 -24.87
N THR A 418 -6.22 2.02 -24.68
CA THR A 418 -7.41 2.87 -24.76
C THR A 418 -7.94 3.02 -26.20
N ALA A 419 -7.06 2.99 -27.20
CA ALA A 419 -7.49 2.93 -28.61
C ALA A 419 -8.28 1.64 -28.92
N LYS A 420 -7.89 0.53 -28.30
CA LYS A 420 -8.55 -0.77 -28.48
C LYS A 420 -9.85 -0.90 -27.67
N TYR A 421 -9.82 -0.48 -26.41
CA TYR A 421 -10.88 -0.76 -25.43
C TYR A 421 -11.75 0.45 -25.07
N GLY A 422 -11.42 1.64 -25.57
CA GLY A 422 -12.04 2.92 -25.22
C GLY A 422 -11.32 3.62 -24.05
N THR A 423 -11.38 4.94 -24.05
CA THR A 423 -10.70 5.80 -23.07
C THR A 423 -11.58 6.00 -21.84
N PRO A 424 -11.16 5.54 -20.63
CA PRO A 424 -11.85 5.88 -19.41
C PRO A 424 -11.49 7.29 -18.94
N TYR A 425 -12.50 8.05 -18.55
CA TYR A 425 -12.37 9.30 -17.79
C TYR A 425 -12.65 8.97 -16.34
N TYR A 426 -11.66 9.14 -15.48
CA TYR A 426 -11.69 8.73 -14.08
C TYR A 426 -11.36 9.88 -13.15
N THR A 427 -12.02 9.93 -12.00
CA THR A 427 -11.65 10.85 -10.92
C THR A 427 -12.02 10.31 -9.55
N ARG A 428 -11.32 10.81 -8.53
CA ARG A 428 -11.66 10.70 -7.12
C ARG A 428 -11.74 12.10 -6.52
N VAL A 429 -12.82 12.36 -5.79
CA VAL A 429 -13.04 13.62 -5.07
C VAL A 429 -13.24 13.32 -3.59
N ASP A 430 -12.45 13.95 -2.74
CA ASP A 430 -12.56 13.85 -1.29
C ASP A 430 -13.36 15.07 -0.77
N ILE A 431 -14.51 14.83 -0.11
CA ILE A 431 -15.42 15.87 0.36
C ILE A 431 -15.39 15.88 1.89
N PRO A 432 -15.02 17.00 2.54
CA PRO A 432 -15.18 17.14 3.98
C PRO A 432 -16.63 16.91 4.42
N THR A 433 -16.82 16.18 5.51
CA THR A 433 -18.14 15.83 6.02
C THR A 433 -18.13 15.72 7.54
N ASP A 434 -19.31 15.66 8.16
CA ASP A 434 -19.46 15.39 9.59
C ASP A 434 -19.75 13.90 9.88
N GLU A 435 -19.71 13.53 11.15
CA GLU A 435 -19.97 12.17 11.60
C GLU A 435 -21.43 11.72 11.35
N ALA A 436 -22.39 12.64 11.40
CA ALA A 436 -23.79 12.31 11.15
C ALA A 436 -23.98 11.88 9.68
N THR A 437 -23.44 12.66 8.75
CA THR A 437 -23.46 12.35 7.32
C THR A 437 -22.67 11.07 7.00
N LYS A 438 -21.51 10.86 7.62
CA LYS A 438 -20.76 9.59 7.48
C LYS A 438 -21.60 8.39 7.92
N LYS A 439 -22.28 8.50 9.07
CA LYS A 439 -23.14 7.44 9.60
C LYS A 439 -24.32 7.19 8.67
N ARG A 440 -24.95 8.25 8.15
CA ARG A 440 -26.04 8.16 7.18
C ARG A 440 -25.59 7.42 5.93
N VAL A 441 -24.50 7.85 5.30
CA VAL A 441 -23.97 7.23 4.07
C VAL A 441 -23.54 5.77 4.32
N LYS A 442 -22.96 5.47 5.47
CA LYS A 442 -22.62 4.09 5.85
C LYS A 442 -23.84 3.20 6.04
N GLY A 443 -24.99 3.77 6.39
CA GLY A 443 -26.25 3.05 6.58
C GLY A 443 -27.04 2.81 5.31
N LEU A 444 -26.70 3.47 4.18
CA LEU A 444 -27.38 3.28 2.90
C LEU A 444 -27.32 1.83 2.42
N LYS A 445 -28.42 1.38 1.82
CA LYS A 445 -28.58 0.05 1.22
C LYS A 445 -28.86 0.15 -0.27
N ALA A 446 -28.56 -0.91 -0.99
CA ALA A 446 -28.90 -0.97 -2.41
C ALA A 446 -30.40 -0.75 -2.66
N SER A 447 -31.28 -1.23 -1.78
CA SER A 447 -32.73 -1.06 -1.81
C SER A 447 -33.19 0.40 -1.74
N ASP A 448 -32.41 1.31 -1.14
CA ASP A 448 -32.74 2.74 -1.08
C ASP A 448 -32.70 3.39 -2.46
N PHE A 449 -32.14 2.70 -3.46
CA PHE A 449 -31.97 3.14 -4.83
C PHE A 449 -32.83 2.35 -5.84
N ASP A 450 -33.77 1.52 -5.41
CA ASP A 450 -34.63 0.69 -6.29
C ASP A 450 -35.47 1.53 -7.27
N THR A 451 -35.81 2.76 -6.90
CA THR A 451 -36.55 3.69 -7.76
C THR A 451 -35.66 4.53 -8.68
N LEU A 452 -34.33 4.48 -8.49
CA LEU A 452 -33.36 5.25 -9.26
C LEU A 452 -33.14 4.60 -10.63
N GLN A 453 -33.81 5.12 -11.66
CA GLN A 453 -33.73 4.56 -13.01
C GLN A 453 -32.53 5.04 -13.81
N GLN A 454 -32.08 6.28 -13.56
CA GLN A 454 -31.02 6.94 -14.34
C GLN A 454 -30.14 7.84 -13.47
N VAL A 455 -28.86 7.94 -13.84
CA VAL A 455 -27.90 8.90 -13.32
C VAL A 455 -27.16 9.52 -14.51
N ALA A 456 -27.08 10.85 -14.57
CA ALA A 456 -26.44 11.59 -15.65
C ALA A 456 -26.90 11.16 -17.07
N GLY A 457 -28.19 10.77 -17.22
CA GLY A 457 -28.74 10.32 -18.47
C GLY A 457 -28.47 8.86 -18.85
N GLU A 458 -27.68 8.14 -18.07
CA GLU A 458 -27.45 6.70 -18.25
C GLU A 458 -28.37 5.87 -17.36
N ARG A 459 -28.84 4.74 -17.88
CA ARG A 459 -29.65 3.78 -17.11
C ARG A 459 -28.82 3.11 -16.03
N VAL A 460 -29.39 3.02 -14.81
CA VAL A 460 -28.85 2.22 -13.72
C VAL A 460 -28.98 0.74 -14.05
N THR A 461 -27.89 0.00 -13.98
CA THR A 461 -27.85 -1.44 -14.27
C THR A 461 -27.75 -2.28 -12.99
N ARG A 462 -27.14 -1.74 -11.95
CA ARG A 462 -26.93 -2.42 -10.67
C ARG A 462 -26.56 -1.42 -9.58
N VAL A 463 -26.94 -1.71 -8.33
CA VAL A 463 -26.43 -1.02 -7.14
C VAL A 463 -25.79 -2.06 -6.20
N ARG A 464 -24.70 -1.68 -5.53
CA ARG A 464 -23.98 -2.50 -4.54
C ARG A 464 -23.66 -1.67 -3.30
N ASP A 465 -23.87 -2.24 -2.11
CA ASP A 465 -23.74 -1.58 -0.80
C ASP A 465 -22.75 -2.24 0.16
N THR A 466 -21.81 -3.05 -0.34
CA THR A 466 -20.90 -3.83 0.51
C THR A 466 -19.74 -3.03 1.12
N ASP A 467 -19.37 -1.89 0.51
CA ASP A 467 -18.32 -0.98 1.02
C ASP A 467 -18.59 0.44 0.48
N GLY A 468 -19.60 1.12 1.06
CA GLY A 468 -20.22 2.30 0.49
C GLY A 468 -21.26 1.94 -0.57
N ILE A 469 -21.75 2.95 -1.30
CA ILE A 469 -22.73 2.76 -2.39
C ILE A 469 -22.02 2.87 -3.73
N LYS A 470 -22.03 1.79 -4.51
CA LYS A 470 -21.59 1.80 -5.90
C LYS A 470 -22.79 1.63 -6.83
N ILE A 471 -22.99 2.59 -7.74
CA ILE A 471 -24.02 2.58 -8.78
C ILE A 471 -23.34 2.29 -10.12
N TYR A 472 -23.75 1.23 -10.78
CA TYR A 472 -23.27 0.84 -12.10
C TYR A 472 -24.25 1.31 -13.15
N LEU A 473 -23.74 1.92 -14.20
CA LEU A 473 -24.48 2.42 -15.36
C LEU A 473 -24.08 1.63 -16.60
N GLN A 474 -24.59 2.00 -17.78
CA GLN A 474 -24.27 1.28 -19.02
C GLN A 474 -22.79 1.41 -19.43
N SER A 475 -22.23 2.62 -19.32
CA SER A 475 -20.84 2.93 -19.70
C SER A 475 -20.04 3.60 -18.60
N SER A 476 -20.61 3.69 -17.40
CA SER A 476 -20.05 4.45 -16.29
C SER A 476 -20.32 3.75 -14.95
N TRP A 477 -19.66 4.23 -13.93
CA TRP A 477 -20.00 3.90 -12.54
C TRP A 477 -19.64 5.07 -11.62
N LEU A 478 -20.30 5.13 -10.48
CA LEU A 478 -19.94 6.00 -9.37
C LEU A 478 -19.95 5.22 -8.05
N LEU A 479 -19.03 5.57 -7.16
CA LEU A 479 -18.91 4.99 -5.83
C LEU A 479 -18.80 6.11 -4.81
N VAL A 480 -19.64 6.07 -3.77
CA VAL A 480 -19.55 6.94 -2.61
C VAL A 480 -19.18 6.11 -1.39
N ARG A 481 -18.10 6.49 -0.74
CA ARG A 481 -17.53 5.72 0.36
C ARG A 481 -17.12 6.64 1.51
N PRO A 482 -17.63 6.43 2.75
CA PRO A 482 -17.13 7.15 3.91
C PRO A 482 -15.71 6.69 4.28
N SER A 483 -14.83 7.63 4.62
CA SER A 483 -13.51 7.30 5.15
C SER A 483 -13.62 6.64 6.53
N GLY A 484 -12.82 5.60 6.76
CA GLY A 484 -12.75 4.92 8.06
C GLY A 484 -12.00 5.71 9.14
N THR A 485 -11.11 6.65 8.71
CA THR A 485 -10.15 7.32 9.59
C THR A 485 -10.29 8.84 9.62
N GLU A 486 -10.93 9.43 8.62
CA GLU A 486 -11.04 10.88 8.46
C GLU A 486 -12.51 11.31 8.27
N ASN A 487 -12.82 12.56 8.54
CA ASN A 487 -14.16 13.12 8.34
C ASN A 487 -14.35 13.59 6.89
N ILE A 488 -14.24 12.62 5.96
CA ILE A 488 -14.43 12.82 4.53
C ILE A 488 -15.28 11.70 3.91
N LEU A 489 -16.01 12.07 2.87
CA LEU A 489 -16.58 11.14 1.90
C LEU A 489 -15.69 11.10 0.67
N LYS A 490 -15.41 9.92 0.17
CA LYS A 490 -14.67 9.69 -1.07
C LYS A 490 -15.65 9.35 -2.17
N ILE A 491 -15.72 10.19 -3.20
CA ILE A 491 -16.48 9.93 -4.41
C ILE A 491 -15.51 9.50 -5.50
N TYR A 492 -15.74 8.33 -6.05
CA TYR A 492 -15.05 7.84 -7.23
C TYR A 492 -16.03 7.76 -8.38
N ALA A 493 -15.61 8.15 -9.57
CA ALA A 493 -16.41 7.97 -10.77
C ALA A 493 -15.53 7.66 -11.97
N GLU A 494 -16.07 6.87 -12.88
CA GLU A 494 -15.47 6.57 -14.18
C GLU A 494 -16.55 6.49 -15.25
N THR A 495 -16.23 6.99 -16.44
CA THR A 495 -17.06 6.89 -17.62
C THR A 495 -16.22 6.68 -18.88
N PHE A 496 -16.74 5.98 -19.87
CA PHE A 496 -16.16 5.87 -21.21
C PHE A 496 -16.77 6.82 -22.24
N ILE A 497 -17.57 7.82 -21.79
CA ILE A 497 -18.30 8.72 -22.68
C ILE A 497 -17.47 10.00 -22.93
N SER A 498 -17.21 10.81 -21.91
CA SER A 498 -16.47 12.06 -22.02
C SER A 498 -16.12 12.66 -20.65
N GLN A 499 -15.17 13.59 -20.62
CA GLN A 499 -14.86 14.39 -19.41
C GLN A 499 -16.11 15.16 -18.91
N LYS A 500 -16.89 15.76 -19.81
CA LYS A 500 -18.15 16.46 -19.45
C LYS A 500 -19.12 15.53 -18.73
N HIS A 501 -19.22 14.29 -19.19
CA HIS A 501 -20.08 13.29 -18.53
C HIS A 501 -19.57 12.91 -17.15
N LEU A 502 -18.26 12.76 -16.99
CA LEU A 502 -17.64 12.53 -15.67
C LEU A 502 -17.97 13.65 -14.68
N ASP A 503 -17.86 14.91 -15.13
CA ASP A 503 -18.17 16.09 -14.29
C ASP A 503 -19.65 16.09 -13.85
N GLU A 504 -20.56 15.65 -14.73
CA GLU A 504 -21.98 15.52 -14.39
C GLU A 504 -22.24 14.37 -13.41
N LEU A 505 -21.56 13.23 -13.56
CA LEU A 505 -21.62 12.12 -12.58
C LEU A 505 -21.23 12.58 -11.17
N ILE A 506 -20.16 13.35 -11.05
CA ILE A 506 -19.70 13.88 -9.74
C ILE A 506 -20.76 14.83 -9.15
N LYS A 507 -21.33 15.75 -9.94
CA LYS A 507 -22.39 16.65 -9.47
C LYS A 507 -23.62 15.88 -8.98
N GLN A 508 -24.01 14.83 -9.71
CA GLN A 508 -25.15 13.99 -9.31
C GLN A 508 -24.87 13.16 -8.08
N ALA A 509 -23.65 12.61 -7.94
CA ALA A 509 -23.23 11.94 -6.71
C ALA A 509 -23.34 12.87 -5.50
N GLN A 510 -22.94 14.14 -5.62
CA GLN A 510 -23.06 15.13 -4.55
C GLN A 510 -24.53 15.42 -4.19
N ARG A 511 -25.43 15.49 -5.19
CA ARG A 511 -26.88 15.68 -4.95
C ARG A 511 -27.53 14.47 -4.27
N LEU A 512 -27.13 13.25 -4.63
CA LEU A 512 -27.64 12.04 -3.98
C LEU A 512 -27.23 11.94 -2.50
N LEU A 513 -26.19 12.68 -2.09
CA LEU A 513 -25.70 12.73 -0.73
C LEU A 513 -26.30 13.89 0.11
N ALA A 514 -26.81 14.93 -0.53
CA ALA A 514 -27.46 16.05 0.12
C ALA A 514 -28.84 15.66 0.65
#